data_e8bd533a11216b5ce095d5ea15335a94
#
_entry.id   e8bd533a11216b5ce095d5ea15335a94
#
_cell.length_a   1.000
_cell.length_b   1.000
_cell.length_c   1.000
_cell.angle_alpha   90.00
_cell.angle_beta   90.00
_cell.angle_gamma   90.00
#
_symmetry.space_group_name_H-M   'P 1'
#
loop_
_entity.id
_entity.type
_entity.pdbx_description
1 polymer ?
#
loop_
_entity_poly.entity_id
_entity_poly.type
_entity_poly.pdbx_seq_one_letter_code
_entity_poly.pdbx_strand_id
1 'polypeptide(L)' 'QISFLRPAKEGDVLLFRGKIVSAGRTMIHASMTAWKEGVPEKPLLTGSGVFFNPHSKQ' A
#
# COMPACT_ATOMS: atom_id res chain seq x y z
N GLN A 1 2.63 -8.66 -2.01
CA GLN A 1 3.39 -8.45 -3.23
C GLN A 1 3.67 -6.97 -3.43
N ILE A 2 4.90 -6.65 -3.71
CA ILE A 2 5.33 -5.27 -3.82
C ILE A 2 6.05 -5.10 -5.13
N SER A 3 5.71 -4.05 -5.86
CA SER A 3 6.35 -3.73 -7.12
C SER A 3 6.93 -2.33 -7.05
N PHE A 4 8.20 -2.21 -7.40
CA PHE A 4 8.86 -0.92 -7.48
C PHE A 4 8.78 -0.43 -8.91
N LEU A 5 8.22 0.73 -9.08
CA LEU A 5 8.00 1.28 -10.42
C LEU A 5 9.06 2.29 -10.80
N ARG A 6 9.61 2.98 -9.82
CA ARG A 6 10.60 4.01 -10.06
C ARG A 6 11.58 4.04 -8.89
N PRO A 7 12.81 4.44 -9.13
CA PRO A 7 13.78 4.55 -8.04
C PRO A 7 13.49 5.75 -7.14
N ALA A 8 13.83 5.61 -5.89
CA ALA A 8 13.77 6.70 -4.93
C ALA A 8 15.18 6.95 -4.44
N LYS A 9 15.46 8.21 -4.13
CA LYS A 9 16.76 8.60 -3.65
C LYS A 9 16.70 8.95 -2.18
N GLU A 10 17.83 8.87 -1.55
CA GLU A 10 17.96 9.30 -0.18
C GLU A 10 17.58 10.77 -0.09
N GLY A 11 16.77 11.10 0.91
CA GLY A 11 16.30 12.47 1.07
C GLY A 11 14.97 12.75 0.42
N ASP A 12 14.48 11.84 -0.41
CA ASP A 12 13.16 11.99 -1.00
C ASP A 12 12.09 11.81 0.07
N VAL A 13 11.07 12.63 -0.01
CA VAL A 13 9.91 12.49 0.87
C VAL A 13 8.86 11.67 0.13
N LEU A 14 8.44 10.60 0.73
CA LEU A 14 7.49 9.69 0.12
C LEU A 14 6.16 9.77 0.84
N LEU A 15 5.11 9.75 0.08
CA LEU A 15 3.75 9.74 0.58
C LEU A 15 3.16 8.37 0.32
N PHE A 16 2.53 7.82 1.33
CA PHE A 16 1.94 6.48 1.24
C PHE A 16 0.44 6.57 1.39
N ARG A 17 -0.25 5.77 0.62
CA ARG A 17 -1.70 5.65 0.76
C ARG A 17 -2.05 4.18 0.81
N GLY A 18 -2.76 3.80 1.86
CA GLY A 18 -3.29 2.46 1.98
C GLY A 18 -4.78 2.47 1.68
N LYS A 19 -5.25 1.37 1.13
CA LYS A 19 -6.66 1.25 0.77
C LYS A 19 -7.09 -0.18 1.00
N ILE A 20 -8.22 -0.35 1.66
CA ILE A 20 -8.80 -1.67 1.83
C ILE A 20 -9.64 -1.97 0.60
N VAL A 21 -9.24 -3.01 -0.12
CA VAL A 21 -9.91 -3.39 -1.33
C VAL A 21 -11.15 -4.22 -1.01
N SER A 22 -11.01 -5.14 -0.08
CA SER A 22 -12.15 -5.91 0.37
C SER A 22 -11.85 -6.42 1.77
N ALA A 23 -12.89 -6.65 2.54
CA ALA A 23 -12.76 -7.14 3.89
C ALA A 23 -13.77 -8.26 4.11
N GLY A 24 -13.28 -9.40 4.54
CA GLY A 24 -14.13 -10.50 4.93
C GLY A 24 -14.14 -10.63 6.44
N ARG A 25 -14.60 -11.79 6.89
CA ARG A 25 -14.65 -12.03 8.32
C ARG A 25 -13.28 -12.11 8.95
N THR A 26 -12.38 -12.85 8.32
CA THR A 26 -11.07 -13.12 8.90
C THR A 26 -9.95 -12.62 8.02
N MET A 27 -10.25 -12.18 6.81
CA MET A 27 -9.21 -11.79 5.87
C MET A 27 -9.51 -10.40 5.34
N ILE A 28 -8.46 -9.64 5.19
CA ILE A 28 -8.55 -8.28 4.67
C ILE A 28 -7.58 -8.16 3.52
N HIS A 29 -8.10 -7.75 2.37
CA HIS A 29 -7.27 -7.44 1.22
C HIS A 29 -7.00 -5.94 1.21
N ALA A 30 -5.74 -5.59 1.15
CA ALA A 30 -5.36 -4.18 1.16
C ALA A 30 -4.35 -3.92 0.07
N SER A 31 -4.37 -2.71 -0.44
CA SER A 31 -3.38 -2.26 -1.39
C SER A 31 -2.73 -1.00 -0.85
N MET A 32 -1.52 -0.73 -1.33
CA MET A 32 -0.77 0.43 -0.90
C MET A 32 -0.07 1.02 -2.10
N THR A 33 -0.02 2.34 -2.15
CA THR A 33 0.70 3.05 -3.19
C THR A 33 1.53 4.13 -2.53
N ALA A 34 2.71 4.35 -3.07
CA ALA A 34 3.61 5.38 -2.57
C ALA A 34 3.98 6.31 -3.71
N TRP A 35 4.07 7.57 -3.39
CA TRP A 35 4.45 8.63 -4.34
C TRP A 35 5.58 9.43 -3.76
N LYS A 36 6.32 10.05 -4.66
CA LYS A 36 7.27 11.07 -4.25
C LYS A 36 6.50 12.38 -4.06
N GLU A 37 6.81 13.10 -3.00
CA GLU A 37 6.20 14.39 -2.76
C GLU A 37 6.42 15.31 -3.95
N GLY A 38 5.35 15.96 -4.37
CA GLY A 38 5.42 16.87 -5.51
C GLY A 38 5.13 16.22 -6.85
N VAL A 39 5.04 14.89 -6.90
CA VAL A 39 4.78 14.17 -8.15
C VAL A 39 3.71 13.12 -7.89
N PRO A 40 2.49 13.54 -7.54
CA PRO A 40 1.47 12.57 -7.13
C PRO A 40 0.93 11.71 -8.26
N GLU A 41 1.10 12.12 -9.50
CA GLU A 41 0.58 11.37 -10.61
C GLU A 41 1.48 10.23 -11.04
N LYS A 42 2.66 10.09 -10.42
CA LYS A 42 3.60 9.04 -10.81
C LYS A 42 3.98 8.22 -9.59
N PRO A 43 3.27 7.14 -9.34
CA PRO A 43 3.60 6.30 -8.18
C PRO A 43 4.96 5.64 -8.33
N LEU A 44 5.66 5.54 -7.21
CA LEU A 44 6.96 4.88 -7.16
C LEU A 44 6.81 3.41 -6.88
N LEU A 45 5.78 3.05 -6.13
CA LEU A 45 5.69 1.73 -5.57
C LEU A 45 4.23 1.38 -5.40
N THR A 46 3.89 0.15 -5.70
CA THR A 46 2.58 -0.38 -5.38
C THR A 46 2.76 -1.71 -4.69
N GLY A 47 1.82 -2.03 -3.82
CA GLY A 47 1.85 -3.29 -3.14
C GLY A 47 0.47 -3.73 -2.77
N SER A 48 0.31 -5.01 -2.53
CA SER A 48 -0.94 -5.55 -2.07
C SER A 48 -0.66 -6.73 -1.17
N GLY A 49 -1.60 -7.02 -0.30
CA GLY A 49 -1.42 -8.13 0.60
C GLY A 49 -2.72 -8.53 1.22
N VAL A 50 -2.69 -9.69 1.84
CA VAL A 50 -3.82 -10.24 2.56
C VAL A 50 -3.43 -10.31 4.04
N PHE A 51 -4.28 -9.77 4.87
CA PHE A 51 -4.04 -9.76 6.30
C PHE A 51 -5.15 -10.51 7.00
N PHE A 52 -4.80 -11.25 8.03
CA PHE A 52 -5.78 -11.90 8.87
C PHE A 52 -6.21 -10.98 9.98
N ASN A 53 -7.48 -11.01 10.26
CA ASN A 53 -8.03 -10.22 11.35
C ASN A 53 -8.34 -11.14 12.52
N PRO A 54 -7.47 -11.19 13.51
CA PRO A 54 -7.68 -12.12 14.63
C PRO A 54 -8.84 -11.75 15.53
N HIS A 55 -9.37 -10.55 15.38
CA HIS A 55 -10.46 -10.09 16.23
C HIS A 55 -11.83 -10.25 15.60
N SER A 56 -11.91 -10.85 14.43
CA SER A 56 -13.16 -10.93 13.71
C SER A 56 -13.87 -12.25 13.87
N LYS A 57 -13.43 -13.03 14.79
CA LYS A 57 -13.96 -14.39 14.90
C LYS A 57 -15.34 -14.46 15.54
N GLN A 58 -15.80 -13.43 16.11
CA GLN A 58 -17.15 -13.47 16.65
C GLN A 58 -18.19 -13.72 15.59
#